data_1ddef05b128afea2f3eaf25ef8fe286a
#
_entry.id   1ddef05b128afea2f3eaf25ef8fe286a
#
_cell.length_a   1.000
_cell.length_b   1.000
_cell.length_c   1.000
_cell.angle_alpha   90.00
_cell.angle_beta   90.00
_cell.angle_gamma   90.00
#
_symmetry.space_group_name_H-M   'P 1'
#
loop_
_entity.id
_entity.type
_entity.pdbx_description
1 polymer ?
#
loop_
_entity_poly.entity_id
_entity_poly.type
_entity_poly.pdbx_seq_one_letter_code
_entity_poly.pdbx_strand_id
1 'polypeptide(L)' 'TYTVVLASRVSKVGAEQWVKKLHAEGLTEAEVLIGFGYTKVVYGKYASYTDAHQMLQRLNKNEELSNSWIMNLTAAN' A
#
# COMPACT_ATOMS: atom_id res chain seq x y z
N THR A 1 2.27 13.24 -4.90
CA THR A 1 1.41 12.05 -4.90
C THR A 1 1.76 11.14 -3.72
N TYR A 2 0.74 10.64 -3.06
CA TYR A 2 0.89 9.81 -1.86
C TYR A 2 0.25 8.45 -2.08
N THR A 3 0.79 7.43 -1.42
CA THR A 3 0.17 6.11 -1.39
C THR A 3 0.22 5.57 0.04
N VAL A 4 -0.65 4.60 0.34
CA VAL A 4 -0.61 3.90 1.62
C VAL A 4 0.21 2.63 1.45
N VAL A 5 1.26 2.47 2.26
CA VAL A 5 2.10 1.27 2.23
C VAL A 5 1.51 0.24 3.19
N LEU A 6 1.13 -0.91 2.66
CA LEU A 6 0.53 -2.00 3.44
C LEU A 6 1.58 -2.96 3.96
N ALA A 7 2.63 -3.19 3.18
CA ALA A 7 3.76 -4.02 3.58
C ALA A 7 5.01 -3.59 2.84
N SER A 8 6.17 -3.79 3.47
CA SER A 8 7.47 -3.52 2.86
C SER A 8 8.40 -4.68 3.13
N ARG A 9 9.49 -4.76 2.38
CA ARG A 9 10.49 -5.82 2.52
C ARG A 9 9.88 -7.21 2.32
N VAL A 10 8.96 -7.33 1.37
CA VAL A 10 8.35 -8.62 1.02
C VAL A 10 8.95 -9.13 -0.27
N SER A 11 8.90 -10.45 -0.48
CA SER A 11 9.32 -11.02 -1.76
C SER A 11 8.30 -10.65 -2.84
N LYS A 12 8.76 -10.63 -4.10
CA LYS A 12 7.85 -10.34 -5.22
C LYS A 12 6.69 -11.33 -5.28
N VAL A 13 6.99 -12.62 -5.11
CA VAL A 13 5.95 -13.66 -5.14
C VAL A 13 4.97 -13.49 -3.99
N GLY A 14 5.49 -13.24 -2.78
CA GLY A 14 4.64 -13.00 -1.62
C GLY A 14 3.77 -11.77 -1.78
N ALA A 15 4.32 -10.70 -2.33
CA ALA A 15 3.57 -9.47 -2.58
C ALA A 15 2.43 -9.71 -3.58
N GLU A 16 2.71 -10.41 -4.67
CA GLU A 16 1.70 -10.72 -5.69
C GLU A 16 0.57 -11.58 -5.13
N GLN A 17 0.90 -12.57 -4.31
CA GLN A 17 -0.10 -13.43 -3.68
C GLN A 17 -0.98 -12.64 -2.72
N TRP A 18 -0.38 -11.75 -1.95
CA TRP A 18 -1.13 -10.93 -1.00
C TRP A 18 -2.05 -9.94 -1.71
N VAL A 19 -1.58 -9.32 -2.78
CA VAL A 19 -2.41 -8.43 -3.60
C VAL A 19 -3.63 -9.19 -4.15
N LYS A 20 -3.46 -10.42 -4.62
CA LYS A 20 -4.58 -11.24 -5.08
C LYS A 20 -5.60 -11.46 -3.97
N LYS A 21 -5.12 -11.77 -2.77
CA LYS A 21 -5.99 -11.95 -1.60
C LYS A 21 -6.76 -10.68 -1.29
N LEU A 22 -6.07 -9.53 -1.30
CA LEU A 22 -6.70 -8.24 -1.02
C LEU A 22 -7.76 -7.89 -2.08
N HIS A 23 -7.48 -8.15 -3.35
CA HIS A 23 -8.47 -7.96 -4.43
C HIS A 23 -9.71 -8.80 -4.19
N ALA A 24 -9.54 -10.05 -3.79
CA ALA A 24 -10.65 -10.94 -3.49
C ALA A 24 -11.48 -10.44 -2.31
N GLU A 25 -10.89 -9.70 -1.40
CA GLU A 25 -11.56 -9.10 -0.24
C GLU A 25 -12.20 -7.74 -0.56
N GLY A 26 -12.13 -7.29 -1.81
CA GLY A 26 -12.71 -6.03 -2.23
C GLY A 26 -11.74 -4.85 -2.25
N LEU A 27 -10.49 -5.05 -1.86
CA LEU A 27 -9.47 -4.02 -1.83
C LEU A 27 -8.76 -3.95 -3.20
N THR A 28 -9.47 -3.47 -4.21
CA THR A 28 -9.06 -3.58 -5.61
C THR A 28 -7.96 -2.61 -6.01
N GLU A 29 -7.66 -1.61 -5.19
CA GLU A 29 -6.59 -0.64 -5.48
C GLU A 29 -5.23 -1.08 -4.92
N ALA A 30 -5.16 -2.26 -4.28
CA ALA A 30 -3.89 -2.81 -3.82
C ALA A 30 -3.04 -3.21 -5.02
N GLU A 31 -1.75 -2.88 -4.98
CA GLU A 31 -0.82 -3.22 -6.05
C GLU A 31 0.60 -3.42 -5.51
N VAL A 32 1.43 -4.06 -6.31
CA VAL A 32 2.84 -4.26 -5.98
C VAL A 32 3.64 -3.09 -6.53
N LEU A 33 4.46 -2.48 -5.68
CA LEU A 33 5.39 -1.42 -6.07
C LEU A 33 6.82 -1.96 -5.97
N ILE A 34 7.52 -1.98 -7.11
CA ILE A 34 8.90 -2.47 -7.18
C ILE A 34 9.81 -1.28 -7.44
N GLY A 35 10.81 -1.10 -6.59
CA GLY A 35 11.84 -0.10 -6.75
C GLY A 35 13.22 -0.73 -6.61
N PHE A 36 14.27 0.10 -6.61
CA PHE A 36 15.63 -0.38 -6.43
C PHE A 36 15.79 -0.97 -5.04
N GLY A 37 16.02 -2.27 -4.98
CA GLY A 37 16.30 -2.96 -3.73
C GLY A 37 15.10 -3.17 -2.82
N TYR A 38 13.86 -2.92 -3.29
CA TYR A 38 12.69 -3.16 -2.46
C TYR A 38 11.48 -3.59 -3.25
N THR A 39 10.59 -4.30 -2.58
CA THR A 39 9.24 -4.64 -3.05
C THR A 39 8.26 -4.27 -1.95
N LYS A 40 7.22 -3.53 -2.29
CA LYS A 40 6.20 -3.10 -1.35
C LYS A 40 4.81 -3.44 -1.88
N VAL A 41 3.87 -3.62 -0.97
CA VAL A 41 2.44 -3.66 -1.33
C VAL A 41 1.85 -2.32 -0.92
N VAL A 42 1.24 -1.63 -1.86
CA VAL A 42 0.69 -0.29 -1.65
C VAL A 42 -0.77 -0.25 -2.03
N TYR A 43 -1.49 0.76 -1.56
CA TYR A 43 -2.92 0.93 -1.81
C TYR A 43 -3.20 2.35 -2.29
N GLY A 44 -3.66 2.46 -3.54
CA GLY A 44 -4.14 3.69 -4.12
C GLY A 44 -3.07 4.74 -4.39
N LYS A 45 -3.50 5.83 -5.02
CA LYS A 45 -2.67 7.02 -5.26
C LYS A 45 -3.52 8.23 -4.93
N TYR A 46 -2.98 9.14 -4.14
CA TYR A 46 -3.71 10.29 -3.62
C TYR A 46 -2.95 11.57 -3.89
N ALA A 47 -3.68 12.61 -4.31
CA ALA A 47 -3.08 13.90 -4.63
C ALA A 47 -2.62 14.65 -3.38
N SER A 48 -3.27 14.42 -2.23
CA SER A 48 -2.94 15.10 -0.99
C SER A 48 -2.69 14.11 0.15
N TYR A 49 -1.91 14.54 1.13
CA TYR A 49 -1.69 13.78 2.36
C TYR A 49 -3.00 13.50 3.09
N THR A 50 -3.89 14.49 3.13
CA THR A 50 -5.19 14.35 3.80
C THR A 50 -6.00 13.19 3.23
N ASP A 51 -6.07 13.09 1.91
CA ASP A 51 -6.79 12.00 1.24
C ASP A 51 -6.17 10.64 1.55
N ALA A 52 -4.85 10.56 1.50
CA ALA A 52 -4.13 9.34 1.85
C ALA A 52 -4.38 8.95 3.32
N HIS A 53 -4.39 9.94 4.21
CA HIS A 53 -4.61 9.72 5.64
C HIS A 53 -6.03 9.19 5.92
N GLN A 54 -7.03 9.70 5.21
CA GLN A 54 -8.40 9.19 5.35
C GLN A 54 -8.48 7.71 4.96
N MET A 55 -7.81 7.33 3.87
CA MET A 55 -7.78 5.92 3.47
C MET A 55 -6.98 5.08 4.47
N LEU A 56 -5.87 5.62 5.00
CA LEU A 56 -5.09 4.94 6.03
C LEU A 56 -5.96 4.59 7.23
N GLN A 57 -6.78 5.52 7.69
CA GLN A 57 -7.67 5.29 8.82
C GLN A 57 -8.68 4.17 8.54
N ARG A 58 -9.20 4.12 7.32
CA ARG A 58 -10.12 3.04 6.91
C ARG A 58 -9.43 1.70 6.89
N LEU A 59 -8.23 1.64 6.30
CA LEU A 59 -7.47 0.40 6.18
C LEU A 59 -7.01 -0.12 7.54
N ASN A 60 -6.67 0.78 8.47
CA ASN A 60 -6.20 0.38 9.79
C ASN A 60 -7.27 -0.28 10.66
N LYS A 61 -8.53 -0.22 10.25
CA LYS A 61 -9.60 -0.98 10.92
C LYS A 61 -9.49 -2.48 10.67
N ASN A 62 -8.78 -2.87 9.62
CA ASN A 62 -8.45 -4.26 9.36
C ASN A 62 -7.15 -4.58 10.10
N GLU A 63 -7.17 -5.59 10.97
CA GLU A 63 -6.01 -5.96 11.79
C GLU A 63 -4.77 -6.26 10.95
N GLU A 64 -4.93 -6.90 9.80
CA GLU A 64 -3.81 -7.22 8.91
C GLU A 64 -3.14 -5.97 8.35
N LEU A 65 -3.84 -4.84 8.34
CA LEU A 65 -3.38 -3.59 7.75
C LEU A 65 -3.13 -2.50 8.81
N SER A 66 -3.11 -2.87 10.09
CA SER A 66 -3.02 -1.91 11.19
C SER A 66 -1.68 -1.17 11.26
N ASN A 67 -0.64 -1.71 10.63
CA ASN A 67 0.69 -1.10 10.61
C ASN A 67 0.99 -0.36 9.30
N SER A 68 -0.04 -0.08 8.50
CA SER A 68 0.11 0.66 7.26
C SER A 68 0.56 2.11 7.52
N TRP A 69 1.25 2.69 6.55
CA TRP A 69 1.75 4.06 6.66
C TRP A 69 1.74 4.75 5.30
N ILE A 70 1.89 6.07 5.30
CA ILE A 70 1.80 6.88 4.09
C ILE A 70 3.21 7.15 3.55
N MET A 71 3.39 6.97 2.24
CA MET A 71 4.62 7.26 1.55
C MET A 71 4.36 8.33 0.47
N ASN A 72 5.26 9.30 0.37
CA ASN A 72 5.21 10.29 -0.71
C ASN A 72 5.98 9.74 -1.91
N LEU A 73 5.27 9.46 -2.99
CA LEU A 73 5.85 8.87 -4.19
C LEU A 73 6.77 9.85 -4.94
N THR A 74 6.54 11.15 -4.79
CA THR A 74 7.35 12.15 -5.48
C THR A 74 8.60 12.55 -4.73
N ALA A 75 8.70 12.20 -3.45
CA ALA A 75 9.87 12.52 -2.63
C ALA A 75 11.04 11.54 -2.83
N ALA A 76 10.86 10.55 -3.67
CA ALA A 76 11.85 9.48 -3.88
C ALA A 76 12.97 9.87 -4.86
N ASN A 77 13.07 11.11 -5.23
CA ASN A 77 14.10 11.58 -6.16
C ASN A 77 15.42 11.83 -5.43
#